data_b6bc811fd05626411c8c63cb3742338e
#
_entry.id   b6bc811fd05626411c8c63cb3742338e
#
_cell.length_a   1.000
_cell.length_b   1.000
_cell.length_c   1.000
_cell.angle_alpha   90.00
_cell.angle_beta   90.00
_cell.angle_gamma   90.00
#
_symmetry.space_group_name_H-M   'P 1'
#
loop_
_entity.id
_entity.type
_entity.pdbx_description
1 polymer ?
#
loop_
_entity_poly.entity_id
_entity_poly.type
_entity_poly.pdbx_seq_one_letter_code
_entity_poly.pdbx_strand_id
1 'polypeptide(L)'
;MVLGKRHSQKMIKKSAISLISYDAHLLPNSIKTYYDYVDEIVLGLDSDRITWSRNKFSFDESALWKELGSIDTKGKISVIEENFHKSEIAIENDNYERNFLKEQCEHDIIVSVDADENLLSPKDFFIDYLPLTLPYIKNYDICMTWATPYKEIDDTTLVIADHDSTPYFGETQGFITHKDSTFTYARWTDKSGGGLGRLLSPLVCIHYSLCRQEDDLHKKINNIGHSDLVETDPFFSLWKDVTLDNYHELKDFRTSGLGSAQWPSLYPVKTEQLLSYYEQFSHKAYQ
;
A
#
# COMPACT_ATOMS: atom_id res chain seq x y z
N MET A 1 -47.57 -5.44 4.15
CA MET A 1 -46.25 -6.06 4.34
C MET A 1 -45.74 -6.42 2.95
N VAL A 2 -44.99 -5.51 2.33
CA VAL A 2 -44.46 -5.70 0.97
C VAL A 2 -43.01 -6.16 1.15
N LEU A 3 -42.79 -7.44 0.95
CA LEU A 3 -41.45 -8.01 0.86
C LEU A 3 -40.78 -7.42 -0.38
N GLY A 4 -39.93 -6.41 -0.19
CA GLY A 4 -39.11 -5.85 -1.25
C GLY A 4 -38.25 -6.97 -1.88
N LYS A 5 -38.40 -7.15 -3.19
CA LYS A 5 -37.53 -7.99 -3.99
C LYS A 5 -36.08 -7.54 -3.72
N ARG A 6 -35.27 -8.39 -3.07
CA ARG A 6 -33.81 -8.26 -3.12
C ARG A 6 -33.45 -8.31 -4.60
N HIS A 7 -33.16 -7.18 -5.21
CA HIS A 7 -32.47 -7.14 -6.49
C HIS A 7 -31.17 -7.92 -6.27
N SER A 8 -30.93 -8.93 -7.08
CA SER A 8 -29.62 -9.57 -7.11
C SER A 8 -28.63 -8.49 -7.53
N GLN A 9 -27.92 -7.95 -6.54
CA GLN A 9 -26.87 -6.98 -6.79
C GLN A 9 -25.85 -7.69 -7.69
N LYS A 10 -25.72 -7.26 -8.95
CA LYS A 10 -24.75 -7.80 -9.88
C LYS A 10 -23.40 -7.68 -9.17
N MET A 11 -22.74 -8.81 -8.92
CA MET A 11 -21.43 -8.78 -8.25
C MET A 11 -20.49 -7.90 -9.09
N ILE A 12 -19.94 -6.88 -8.45
CA ILE A 12 -19.06 -5.91 -9.07
C ILE A 12 -17.71 -6.56 -9.19
N LYS A 13 -17.26 -6.73 -10.41
CA LYS A 13 -15.96 -7.29 -10.71
C LYS A 13 -14.85 -6.25 -10.59
N LYS A 14 -13.72 -6.69 -10.06
CA LYS A 14 -12.57 -5.85 -9.72
C LYS A 14 -11.27 -6.55 -10.11
N SER A 15 -10.37 -5.81 -10.71
CA SER A 15 -8.99 -6.23 -10.94
C SER A 15 -8.08 -5.54 -9.93
N ALA A 16 -7.17 -6.29 -9.33
CA ALA A 16 -6.09 -5.71 -8.53
C ALA A 16 -4.82 -5.61 -9.36
N ILE A 17 -4.04 -4.56 -9.15
CA ILE A 17 -2.68 -4.43 -9.66
C ILE A 17 -1.69 -4.36 -8.50
N SER A 18 -0.55 -5.02 -8.65
CA SER A 18 0.57 -4.93 -7.71
C SER A 18 1.89 -5.10 -8.45
N LEU A 19 2.98 -4.70 -7.81
CA LEU A 19 4.30 -4.59 -8.43
C LEU A 19 5.27 -5.55 -7.75
N ILE A 20 6.05 -6.28 -8.53
CA ILE A 20 7.09 -7.19 -8.04
C ILE A 20 8.44 -6.51 -8.17
N SER A 21 9.11 -6.27 -7.05
CA SER A 21 10.40 -5.63 -7.02
C SER A 21 11.33 -6.25 -5.96
N TYR A 22 12.25 -5.46 -5.44
CA TYR A 22 13.24 -5.88 -4.42
C TYR A 22 12.59 -6.42 -3.12
N ASP A 23 11.34 -6.08 -2.86
CA ASP A 23 10.55 -6.50 -1.68
C ASP A 23 9.48 -7.57 -2.01
N ALA A 24 9.69 -8.33 -3.07
CA ALA A 24 8.81 -9.40 -3.54
C ALA A 24 8.44 -10.42 -2.44
N HIS A 25 9.29 -10.60 -1.42
CA HIS A 25 9.03 -11.49 -0.29
C HIS A 25 7.83 -11.07 0.58
N LEU A 26 7.43 -9.80 0.53
CA LEU A 26 6.25 -9.28 1.26
C LEU A 26 4.94 -9.51 0.49
N LEU A 27 5.01 -9.58 -0.85
CA LEU A 27 3.86 -9.65 -1.73
C LEU A 27 2.85 -10.78 -1.42
N PRO A 28 3.28 -12.01 -1.08
CA PRO A 28 2.32 -13.06 -0.74
C PRO A 28 1.43 -12.71 0.46
N ASN A 29 1.97 -12.04 1.48
CA ASN A 29 1.20 -11.61 2.64
C ASN A 29 0.23 -10.48 2.28
N SER A 30 0.65 -9.54 1.47
CA SER A 30 -0.21 -8.49 0.92
C SER A 30 -1.41 -9.12 0.18
N ILE A 31 -1.16 -9.97 -0.80
CA ILE A 31 -2.18 -10.61 -1.64
C ILE A 31 -3.20 -11.38 -0.78
N LYS A 32 -2.78 -12.13 0.22
CA LYS A 32 -3.67 -12.87 1.14
C LYS A 32 -4.76 -11.99 1.73
N THR A 33 -4.49 -10.71 1.97
CA THR A 33 -5.45 -9.80 2.60
C THR A 33 -6.62 -9.42 1.68
N TYR A 34 -6.43 -9.45 0.36
CA TYR A 34 -7.46 -9.04 -0.60
C TYR A 34 -7.83 -10.08 -1.66
N TYR A 35 -7.15 -11.22 -1.72
CA TYR A 35 -7.34 -12.26 -2.73
C TYR A 35 -8.82 -12.66 -2.92
N ASP A 36 -9.56 -12.86 -1.83
CA ASP A 36 -10.95 -13.30 -1.90
C ASP A 36 -11.93 -12.19 -2.36
N TYR A 37 -11.51 -10.95 -2.36
CA TYR A 37 -12.35 -9.79 -2.65
C TYR A 37 -12.20 -9.22 -4.07
N VAL A 38 -11.22 -9.71 -4.85
CA VAL A 38 -10.99 -9.30 -6.24
C VAL A 38 -11.21 -10.47 -7.18
N ASP A 39 -11.47 -10.20 -8.46
CA ASP A 39 -11.74 -11.23 -9.46
C ASP A 39 -10.50 -11.57 -10.29
N GLU A 40 -9.56 -10.65 -10.36
CA GLU A 40 -8.30 -10.74 -11.11
C GLU A 40 -7.18 -10.02 -10.35
N ILE A 41 -5.95 -10.50 -10.48
CA ILE A 41 -4.74 -9.87 -9.94
C ILE A 41 -3.68 -9.87 -11.03
N VAL A 42 -3.27 -8.68 -11.45
CA VAL A 42 -2.24 -8.46 -12.47
C VAL A 42 -0.98 -7.95 -11.78
N LEU A 43 0.09 -8.73 -11.84
CA LEU A 43 1.38 -8.42 -11.24
C LEU A 43 2.35 -7.93 -12.31
N GLY A 44 2.98 -6.78 -12.08
CA GLY A 44 4.06 -6.25 -12.91
C GLY A 44 5.42 -6.72 -12.43
N LEU A 45 6.30 -7.10 -13.36
CA LEU A 45 7.68 -7.45 -13.09
C LEU A 45 8.57 -6.86 -14.17
N ASP A 46 9.51 -5.99 -13.80
CA ASP A 46 10.45 -5.44 -14.78
C ASP A 46 11.33 -6.53 -15.40
N SER A 47 11.38 -6.60 -16.74
CA SER A 47 12.08 -7.64 -17.50
C SER A 47 13.58 -7.63 -17.27
N ASP A 48 14.15 -6.47 -16.98
CA ASP A 48 15.58 -6.28 -16.75
C ASP A 48 15.95 -6.31 -15.26
N ARG A 49 14.93 -6.49 -14.38
CA ARG A 49 15.07 -6.44 -12.90
C ARG A 49 15.69 -5.12 -12.46
N ILE A 50 15.14 -4.01 -12.97
CA ILE A 50 15.56 -2.65 -12.63
C ILE A 50 14.40 -1.96 -11.88
N THR A 51 14.71 -1.33 -10.75
CA THR A 51 13.75 -0.53 -9.98
C THR A 51 13.48 0.81 -10.68
N TRP A 52 12.43 1.50 -10.28
CA TRP A 52 12.16 2.86 -10.77
C TRP A 52 13.33 3.83 -10.57
N SER A 53 14.11 3.63 -9.49
CA SER A 53 15.33 4.40 -9.18
C SER A 53 16.59 3.86 -9.86
N ARG A 54 16.45 3.01 -10.90
CA ARG A 54 17.51 2.50 -11.77
C ARG A 54 18.48 1.52 -11.11
N ASN A 55 18.17 1.00 -9.95
CA ASN A 55 18.99 -0.01 -9.29
C ASN A 55 18.55 -1.42 -9.74
N LYS A 56 19.51 -2.30 -9.94
CA LYS A 56 19.18 -3.72 -10.17
C LYS A 56 18.70 -4.37 -8.87
N PHE A 57 17.70 -5.22 -9.01
CA PHE A 57 17.20 -6.02 -7.89
C PHE A 57 17.21 -7.51 -8.23
N SER A 58 17.13 -8.31 -7.19
CA SER A 58 16.93 -9.76 -7.28
C SER A 58 16.10 -10.23 -6.10
N PHE A 59 15.39 -11.31 -6.29
CA PHE A 59 14.61 -11.98 -5.26
C PHE A 59 14.62 -13.49 -5.51
N ASP A 60 14.16 -14.28 -4.56
CA ASP A 60 13.99 -15.73 -4.75
C ASP A 60 12.70 -15.98 -5.55
N GLU A 61 12.85 -16.05 -6.88
CA GLU A 61 11.74 -16.30 -7.80
C GLU A 61 11.04 -17.63 -7.48
N SER A 62 11.80 -18.67 -7.18
CA SER A 62 11.24 -20.01 -6.90
C SER A 62 10.36 -19.98 -5.64
N ALA A 63 10.82 -19.32 -4.59
CA ALA A 63 10.03 -19.15 -3.37
C ALA A 63 8.77 -18.34 -3.62
N LEU A 64 8.89 -17.22 -4.33
CA LEU A 64 7.75 -16.35 -4.65
C LEU A 64 6.68 -17.11 -5.45
N TRP A 65 7.07 -17.76 -6.55
CA TRP A 65 6.11 -18.49 -7.39
C TRP A 65 5.44 -19.65 -6.67
N LYS A 66 6.17 -20.34 -5.80
CA LYS A 66 5.62 -21.40 -4.95
C LYS A 66 4.57 -20.85 -3.98
N GLU A 67 4.85 -19.73 -3.32
CA GLU A 67 3.91 -19.12 -2.38
C GLU A 67 2.67 -18.56 -3.09
N LEU A 68 2.83 -17.82 -4.19
CA LEU A 68 1.73 -17.32 -5.00
C LEU A 68 0.86 -18.46 -5.53
N GLY A 69 1.46 -19.55 -6.01
CA GLY A 69 0.72 -20.73 -6.44
C GLY A 69 -0.08 -21.39 -5.32
N SER A 70 0.37 -21.32 -4.07
CA SER A 70 -0.40 -21.81 -2.92
C SER A 70 -1.61 -20.93 -2.56
N ILE A 71 -1.52 -19.64 -2.85
CA ILE A 71 -2.59 -18.64 -2.61
C ILE A 71 -3.61 -18.71 -3.75
N ASP A 72 -3.14 -18.84 -4.98
CA ASP A 72 -3.95 -18.74 -6.21
C ASP A 72 -4.78 -19.99 -6.50
N THR A 73 -5.61 -20.34 -5.54
CA THR A 73 -6.50 -21.52 -5.65
C THR A 73 -7.60 -21.38 -6.71
N LYS A 74 -7.82 -20.18 -7.25
CA LYS A 74 -8.87 -19.87 -8.23
C LYS A 74 -8.33 -19.42 -9.60
N GLY A 75 -7.00 -19.41 -9.79
CA GLY A 75 -6.35 -18.98 -11.03
C GLY A 75 -6.60 -17.52 -11.39
N LYS A 76 -6.52 -16.62 -10.39
CA LYS A 76 -6.76 -15.18 -10.57
C LYS A 76 -5.50 -14.37 -10.85
N ILE A 77 -4.31 -14.92 -10.54
CA ILE A 77 -3.05 -14.21 -10.60
C ILE A 77 -2.42 -14.41 -11.98
N SER A 78 -2.12 -13.30 -12.63
CA SER A 78 -1.28 -13.25 -13.83
C SER A 78 -0.05 -12.37 -13.58
N VAL A 79 1.06 -12.71 -14.23
CA VAL A 79 2.30 -11.93 -14.16
C VAL A 79 2.62 -11.42 -15.56
N ILE A 80 2.89 -10.13 -15.66
CA ILE A 80 3.31 -9.47 -16.89
C ILE A 80 4.75 -9.01 -16.71
N GLU A 81 5.60 -9.52 -17.56
CA GLU A 81 7.00 -9.15 -17.60
C GLU A 81 7.24 -8.19 -18.77
N GLU A 82 7.61 -6.96 -18.48
CA GLU A 82 7.81 -5.89 -19.44
C GLU A 82 8.93 -4.95 -18.95
N ASN A 83 9.58 -4.25 -19.84
CA ASN A 83 10.49 -3.17 -19.45
C ASN A 83 9.70 -1.96 -18.99
N PHE A 84 9.69 -1.68 -17.69
CA PHE A 84 9.01 -0.52 -17.10
C PHE A 84 9.91 0.69 -16.91
N HIS A 85 11.20 0.56 -17.19
CA HIS A 85 12.16 1.64 -17.08
C HIS A 85 12.20 2.47 -18.38
N LYS A 86 11.30 3.44 -18.51
CA LYS A 86 11.13 4.30 -19.71
C LYS A 86 11.69 5.71 -19.53
N SER A 87 11.96 6.14 -18.29
CA SER A 87 12.38 7.50 -17.95
C SER A 87 13.57 7.50 -17.00
N GLU A 88 14.32 8.59 -16.97
CA GLU A 88 15.33 8.88 -15.97
C GLU A 88 14.72 9.27 -14.60
N ILE A 89 13.43 9.57 -14.55
CA ILE A 89 12.70 10.05 -13.39
C ILE A 89 11.89 8.89 -12.80
N ALA A 90 12.19 8.52 -11.55
CA ALA A 90 11.60 7.34 -10.89
C ALA A 90 10.08 7.36 -10.86
N ILE A 91 9.47 8.50 -10.53
CA ILE A 91 8.01 8.62 -10.45
C ILE A 91 7.32 8.47 -11.83
N GLU A 92 8.00 8.78 -12.92
CA GLU A 92 7.46 8.57 -14.27
C GLU A 92 7.44 7.08 -14.62
N ASN A 93 8.44 6.31 -14.17
CA ASN A 93 8.46 4.86 -14.34
C ASN A 93 7.37 4.19 -13.50
N ASP A 94 7.16 4.61 -12.25
CA ASP A 94 6.05 4.17 -11.40
C ASP A 94 4.69 4.42 -12.08
N ASN A 95 4.45 5.64 -12.56
CA ASN A 95 3.22 5.99 -13.26
C ASN A 95 3.04 5.16 -14.54
N TYR A 96 4.12 4.95 -15.31
CA TYR A 96 4.07 4.15 -16.53
C TYR A 96 3.67 2.70 -16.23
N GLU A 97 4.32 2.05 -15.26
CA GLU A 97 4.05 0.68 -14.89
C GLU A 97 2.61 0.50 -14.42
N ARG A 98 2.10 1.35 -13.51
CA ARG A 98 0.72 1.28 -13.03
C ARG A 98 -0.30 1.50 -14.14
N ASN A 99 -0.09 2.47 -15.03
CA ASN A 99 -0.97 2.69 -16.18
C ASN A 99 -0.94 1.50 -17.14
N PHE A 100 0.23 0.94 -17.42
CA PHE A 100 0.36 -0.23 -18.27
C PHE A 100 -0.39 -1.42 -17.70
N LEU A 101 -0.20 -1.76 -16.42
CA LEU A 101 -0.88 -2.87 -15.77
C LEU A 101 -2.40 -2.67 -15.72
N LYS A 102 -2.85 -1.46 -15.44
CA LYS A 102 -4.26 -1.10 -15.45
C LYS A 102 -4.90 -1.38 -16.81
N GLU A 103 -4.23 -1.08 -17.92
CA GLU A 103 -4.73 -1.36 -19.27
C GLU A 103 -4.86 -2.86 -19.57
N GLN A 104 -4.06 -3.72 -18.91
CA GLN A 104 -4.15 -5.17 -19.05
C GLN A 104 -5.29 -5.79 -18.24
N CYS A 105 -5.86 -5.07 -17.28
CA CYS A 105 -6.95 -5.55 -16.45
C CYS A 105 -8.24 -5.76 -17.25
N GLU A 106 -9.00 -6.84 -16.91
CA GLU A 106 -10.30 -7.13 -17.55
C GLU A 106 -11.44 -6.23 -17.04
N HIS A 107 -11.32 -5.68 -15.83
CA HIS A 107 -12.43 -5.01 -15.13
C HIS A 107 -12.20 -3.53 -14.99
N ASP A 108 -13.31 -2.77 -14.89
CA ASP A 108 -13.26 -1.30 -14.82
C ASP A 108 -12.86 -0.76 -13.43
N ILE A 109 -13.02 -1.58 -12.38
CA ILE A 109 -12.66 -1.20 -11.02
C ILE A 109 -11.26 -1.72 -10.73
N ILE A 110 -10.33 -0.81 -10.55
CA ILE A 110 -8.93 -1.10 -10.32
C ILE A 110 -8.58 -0.88 -8.85
N VAL A 111 -8.08 -1.93 -8.22
CA VAL A 111 -7.58 -1.94 -6.83
C VAL A 111 -6.06 -1.91 -6.91
N SER A 112 -5.41 -0.89 -6.35
CA SER A 112 -3.95 -0.78 -6.34
C SER A 112 -3.41 -1.02 -4.93
N VAL A 113 -2.62 -2.09 -4.77
CA VAL A 113 -2.02 -2.49 -3.48
C VAL A 113 -0.55 -2.82 -3.71
N ASP A 114 0.34 -2.23 -2.93
CA ASP A 114 1.77 -2.50 -3.04
C ASP A 114 2.17 -3.75 -2.22
N ALA A 115 3.35 -4.31 -2.51
CA ALA A 115 3.80 -5.55 -1.89
C ALA A 115 3.91 -5.47 -0.36
N ASP A 116 4.19 -4.30 0.18
CA ASP A 116 4.37 -4.05 1.62
C ASP A 116 3.10 -3.51 2.32
N GLU A 117 1.94 -3.70 1.71
CA GLU A 117 0.65 -3.24 2.22
C GLU A 117 -0.28 -4.40 2.57
N ASN A 118 -0.73 -4.44 3.80
CA ASN A 118 -1.69 -5.44 4.29
C ASN A 118 -3.00 -4.75 4.67
N LEU A 119 -4.10 -5.10 4.01
CA LEU A 119 -5.41 -4.53 4.31
C LEU A 119 -5.93 -5.06 5.64
N LEU A 120 -6.35 -4.16 6.51
CA LEU A 120 -6.97 -4.48 7.79
C LEU A 120 -8.49 -4.60 7.61
N SER A 121 -9.06 -5.73 8.01
CA SER A 121 -10.52 -5.98 7.95
C SER A 121 -11.16 -5.66 6.58
N PRO A 122 -10.60 -6.14 5.44
CA PRO A 122 -11.02 -5.75 4.10
C PRO A 122 -12.46 -6.16 3.76
N LYS A 123 -13.03 -7.12 4.48
CA LYS A 123 -14.40 -7.60 4.26
C LYS A 123 -15.42 -6.48 4.33
N ASP A 124 -15.38 -5.68 5.39
CA ASP A 124 -16.37 -4.61 5.61
C ASP A 124 -16.25 -3.54 4.52
N PHE A 125 -15.02 -3.26 4.08
CA PHE A 125 -14.81 -2.37 2.96
C PHE A 125 -15.40 -2.91 1.64
N PHE A 126 -14.99 -4.12 1.23
CA PHE A 126 -15.38 -4.65 -0.08
C PHE A 126 -16.84 -5.06 -0.17
N ILE A 127 -17.45 -5.50 0.93
CA ILE A 127 -18.83 -5.98 0.96
C ILE A 127 -19.83 -4.88 1.25
N ASP A 128 -19.52 -4.00 2.21
CA ASP A 128 -20.49 -3.04 2.72
C ASP A 128 -20.24 -1.61 2.20
N TYR A 129 -18.97 -1.16 2.14
CA TYR A 129 -18.65 0.22 1.77
C TYR A 129 -18.50 0.43 0.26
N LEU A 130 -17.71 -0.38 -0.42
CA LEU A 130 -17.42 -0.21 -1.85
C LEU A 130 -18.68 -0.13 -2.72
N PRO A 131 -19.73 -0.97 -2.51
CA PRO A 131 -20.96 -0.87 -3.29
C PRO A 131 -21.64 0.50 -3.22
N LEU A 132 -21.49 1.21 -2.09
CA LEU A 132 -22.09 2.55 -1.89
C LEU A 132 -21.32 3.64 -2.67
N THR A 133 -20.04 3.43 -2.93
CA THR A 133 -19.17 4.41 -3.60
C THR A 133 -19.11 4.26 -5.11
N LEU A 134 -19.59 3.15 -5.66
CA LEU A 134 -19.54 2.88 -7.10
C LEU A 134 -20.09 3.98 -8.00
N PRO A 135 -21.19 4.68 -7.67
CA PRO A 135 -21.69 5.77 -8.50
C PRO A 135 -20.69 6.91 -8.67
N TYR A 136 -19.69 7.01 -7.78
CA TYR A 136 -18.74 8.10 -7.72
C TYR A 136 -17.38 7.77 -8.32
N ILE A 137 -17.06 6.47 -8.51
CA ILE A 137 -15.70 5.98 -8.84
C ILE A 137 -15.17 6.49 -10.19
N LYS A 138 -16.06 6.92 -11.11
CA LYS A 138 -15.64 7.55 -12.37
C LYS A 138 -15.03 8.95 -12.20
N ASN A 139 -15.36 9.60 -11.09
CA ASN A 139 -14.96 11.00 -10.83
C ASN A 139 -14.04 11.13 -9.62
N TYR A 140 -13.89 10.07 -8.83
CA TYR A 140 -13.18 10.10 -7.55
C TYR A 140 -12.34 8.84 -7.38
N ASP A 141 -11.13 9.01 -6.87
CA ASP A 141 -10.38 7.89 -6.30
C ASP A 141 -10.86 7.60 -4.89
N ILE A 142 -11.01 6.33 -4.54
CA ILE A 142 -11.28 5.92 -3.16
C ILE A 142 -9.93 5.73 -2.48
N CYS A 143 -9.75 6.40 -1.34
CA CYS A 143 -8.52 6.39 -0.57
C CYS A 143 -8.65 5.49 0.64
N MET A 144 -7.57 4.82 0.98
CA MET A 144 -7.38 4.15 2.26
C MET A 144 -6.44 4.97 3.15
N THR A 145 -6.46 4.67 4.45
CA THR A 145 -5.57 5.29 5.42
C THR A 145 -4.44 4.35 5.78
N TRP A 146 -3.20 4.85 5.80
CA TRP A 146 -2.06 4.07 6.25
C TRP A 146 -1.93 4.09 7.78
N ALA A 147 -1.63 2.91 8.33
CA ALA A 147 -1.13 2.69 9.67
C ALA A 147 0.29 2.13 9.54
N THR A 148 1.28 2.85 10.02
CA THR A 148 2.68 2.53 9.70
C THR A 148 3.42 2.02 10.95
N PRO A 149 3.74 0.71 11.02
CA PRO A 149 4.74 0.21 11.94
C PRO A 149 6.11 0.73 11.54
N TYR A 150 6.89 1.18 12.53
CA TYR A 150 8.16 1.87 12.30
C TYR A 150 9.37 0.95 12.39
N LYS A 151 9.48 0.17 13.47
CA LYS A 151 10.63 -0.71 13.72
C LYS A 151 10.25 -1.83 14.67
N GLU A 152 10.66 -3.04 14.36
CA GLU A 152 10.55 -4.17 15.27
C GLU A 152 11.87 -4.34 16.05
N ILE A 153 11.77 -4.46 17.36
CA ILE A 153 12.88 -4.67 18.29
C ILE A 153 12.46 -5.80 19.22
N ASP A 154 13.10 -6.95 19.11
CA ASP A 154 12.76 -8.17 19.82
C ASP A 154 11.28 -8.57 19.60
N ASP A 155 10.46 -8.60 20.63
CA ASP A 155 9.03 -8.94 20.61
C ASP A 155 8.11 -7.70 20.57
N THR A 156 8.67 -6.53 20.31
CA THR A 156 7.98 -5.25 20.39
C THR A 156 8.13 -4.49 19.08
N THR A 157 7.00 -4.04 18.52
CA THR A 157 6.96 -3.15 17.34
C THR A 157 6.71 -1.73 17.81
N LEU A 158 7.63 -0.82 17.48
CA LEU A 158 7.39 0.61 17.55
C LEU A 158 6.48 1.02 16.39
N VAL A 159 5.38 1.69 16.69
CA VAL A 159 4.42 2.17 15.68
C VAL A 159 4.39 3.69 15.68
N ILE A 160 4.12 4.30 14.52
CA ILE A 160 3.88 5.74 14.45
C ILE A 160 2.53 6.01 15.11
N ALA A 161 2.52 6.89 16.10
CA ALA A 161 1.37 7.16 16.94
C ALA A 161 1.20 8.65 17.22
N ASP A 162 -0.03 9.05 17.52
CA ASP A 162 -0.31 10.37 18.06
C ASP A 162 0.22 10.52 19.50
N HIS A 163 0.28 11.74 20.01
CA HIS A 163 0.79 12.02 21.35
C HIS A 163 -0.02 11.37 22.49
N ASP A 164 -1.23 10.91 22.21
CA ASP A 164 -2.10 10.15 23.12
C ASP A 164 -1.89 8.62 23.04
N SER A 165 -0.85 8.18 22.33
CA SER A 165 -0.52 6.77 22.11
C SER A 165 -1.55 6.01 21.26
N THR A 166 -2.38 6.69 20.49
CA THR A 166 -3.23 6.07 19.45
C THR A 166 -2.50 6.02 18.12
N PRO A 167 -2.82 5.08 17.21
CA PRO A 167 -2.20 5.04 15.90
C PRO A 167 -2.35 6.37 15.17
N TYR A 168 -1.28 6.82 14.53
CA TYR A 168 -1.33 7.98 13.65
C TYR A 168 -1.96 7.59 12.30
N PHE A 169 -3.07 8.25 11.96
CA PHE A 169 -3.82 8.03 10.72
C PHE A 169 -3.79 9.26 9.80
N GLY A 170 -2.76 10.07 9.90
CA GLY A 170 -2.64 11.30 9.10
C GLY A 170 -2.23 11.09 7.64
N GLU A 171 -2.02 9.85 7.20
CA GLU A 171 -1.58 9.55 5.84
C GLU A 171 -2.63 8.74 5.08
N THR A 172 -2.98 9.22 3.89
CA THR A 172 -3.93 8.56 3.00
C THR A 172 -3.30 8.28 1.64
N GLN A 173 -3.74 7.20 0.98
CA GLN A 173 -3.26 6.85 -0.34
C GLN A 173 -4.41 6.40 -1.24
N GLY A 174 -4.30 6.66 -2.55
CA GLY A 174 -5.22 6.14 -3.55
C GLY A 174 -5.25 4.62 -3.49
N PHE A 175 -6.45 4.04 -3.49
CA PHE A 175 -6.64 2.60 -3.34
C PHE A 175 -7.48 2.01 -4.48
N ILE A 176 -8.62 2.64 -4.78
CA ILE A 176 -9.46 2.20 -5.90
C ILE A 176 -9.67 3.36 -6.85
N THR A 177 -9.51 3.06 -8.14
CA THR A 177 -9.78 3.99 -9.23
C THR A 177 -10.58 3.31 -10.34
N HIS A 178 -11.13 4.09 -11.26
CA HIS A 178 -11.74 3.57 -12.49
C HIS A 178 -10.68 3.36 -13.58
N LYS A 179 -10.84 2.35 -14.43
CA LYS A 179 -9.92 2.06 -15.53
C LYS A 179 -9.67 3.25 -16.47
N ASP A 180 -10.66 4.11 -16.66
CA ASP A 180 -10.53 5.33 -17.48
C ASP A 180 -9.66 6.43 -16.86
N SER A 181 -9.26 6.31 -15.57
CA SER A 181 -8.38 7.27 -14.91
C SER A 181 -6.92 7.04 -15.31
N THR A 182 -6.09 8.06 -15.22
CA THR A 182 -4.66 7.98 -15.50
C THR A 182 -3.86 8.24 -14.23
N PHE A 183 -2.99 7.31 -13.81
CA PHE A 183 -2.04 7.54 -12.73
C PHE A 183 -1.06 8.64 -13.14
N THR A 184 -0.96 9.67 -12.34
CA THR A 184 -0.15 10.87 -12.59
C THR A 184 0.94 11.10 -11.55
N TYR A 185 0.77 10.53 -10.35
CA TYR A 185 1.76 10.59 -9.27
C TYR A 185 1.56 9.41 -8.32
N ALA A 186 2.38 8.37 -8.45
CA ALA A 186 2.20 7.10 -7.76
C ALA A 186 0.77 6.56 -7.97
N ARG A 187 -0.01 6.43 -6.89
CA ARG A 187 -1.40 5.95 -6.97
C ARG A 187 -2.45 7.06 -7.04
N TRP A 188 -2.03 8.32 -7.18
CA TRP A 188 -2.93 9.43 -7.46
C TRP A 188 -3.18 9.55 -8.96
N THR A 189 -4.44 9.68 -9.33
CA THR A 189 -4.83 9.79 -10.74
C THR A 189 -5.15 11.24 -11.14
N ASP A 190 -5.44 11.43 -12.41
CA ASP A 190 -5.96 12.68 -12.96
C ASP A 190 -7.27 13.15 -12.28
N LYS A 191 -8.01 12.23 -11.60
CA LYS A 191 -9.22 12.56 -10.85
C LYS A 191 -8.90 13.13 -9.47
N SER A 192 -7.88 12.61 -8.80
CA SER A 192 -7.48 13.01 -7.45
C SER A 192 -6.44 14.13 -7.41
N GLY A 193 -5.93 14.55 -8.56
CA GLY A 193 -5.01 15.67 -8.68
C GLY A 193 -5.56 16.94 -8.03
N GLY A 194 -4.75 17.62 -7.19
CA GLY A 194 -5.19 18.78 -6.42
C GLY A 194 -6.11 18.50 -5.23
N GLY A 195 -6.36 17.23 -4.89
CA GLY A 195 -7.11 16.83 -3.69
C GLY A 195 -8.62 16.86 -3.78
N LEU A 196 -9.20 17.29 -4.89
CA LEU A 196 -10.65 17.48 -5.03
C LEU A 196 -11.41 16.19 -5.40
N GLY A 197 -10.74 15.22 -6.02
CA GLY A 197 -11.34 13.96 -6.48
C GLY A 197 -11.05 12.79 -5.57
N ARG A 198 -11.10 12.94 -4.24
CA ARG A 198 -10.77 11.90 -3.26
C ARG A 198 -11.95 11.59 -2.36
N LEU A 199 -12.26 10.30 -2.20
CA LEU A 199 -13.22 9.80 -1.23
C LEU A 199 -12.47 8.97 -0.18
N LEU A 200 -12.39 9.47 1.04
CA LEU A 200 -11.80 8.72 2.14
C LEU A 200 -12.70 7.55 2.52
N SER A 201 -12.14 6.36 2.62
CA SER A 201 -12.84 5.16 3.04
C SER A 201 -12.50 4.77 4.48
N PRO A 202 -13.32 3.91 5.11
CA PRO A 202 -13.01 3.37 6.43
C PRO A 202 -11.90 2.31 6.42
N LEU A 203 -11.30 2.02 5.27
CA LEU A 203 -10.25 1.00 5.15
C LEU A 203 -8.94 1.52 5.71
N VAL A 204 -8.38 0.76 6.63
CA VAL A 204 -7.02 0.92 7.13
C VAL A 204 -6.12 -0.09 6.43
N CYS A 205 -4.95 0.34 6.02
CA CYS A 205 -3.89 -0.48 5.50
C CYS A 205 -2.67 -0.41 6.40
N ILE A 206 -2.14 -1.55 6.80
CA ILE A 206 -0.86 -1.62 7.51
C ILE A 206 0.25 -1.56 6.46
N HIS A 207 1.02 -0.48 6.50
CA HIS A 207 2.07 -0.20 5.53
C HIS A 207 3.45 -0.50 6.11
N TYR A 208 4.00 -1.65 5.77
CA TYR A 208 5.30 -2.14 6.25
C TYR A 208 6.49 -1.48 5.53
N SER A 209 6.36 -0.19 5.24
CA SER A 209 7.40 0.57 4.56
C SER A 209 8.70 0.65 5.38
N LEU A 210 8.57 0.80 6.69
CA LEU A 210 9.69 1.09 7.61
C LEU A 210 10.01 -0.06 8.56
N CYS A 211 9.03 -0.90 8.90
CA CYS A 211 9.21 -2.03 9.80
C CYS A 211 9.82 -3.22 9.04
N ARG A 212 11.12 -3.12 8.81
CA ARG A 212 11.90 -4.06 8.01
C ARG A 212 13.22 -4.41 8.69
N GLN A 213 13.92 -5.42 8.20
CA GLN A 213 15.31 -5.63 8.56
C GLN A 213 16.18 -4.50 8.00
N GLU A 214 17.30 -4.21 8.63
CA GLU A 214 18.19 -3.06 8.30
C GLU A 214 18.55 -3.01 6.80
N ASP A 215 19.01 -4.14 6.24
CA ASP A 215 19.39 -4.22 4.82
C ASP A 215 18.19 -4.03 3.87
N ASP A 216 17.01 -4.51 4.27
CA ASP A 216 15.80 -4.38 3.46
C ASP A 216 15.25 -2.95 3.50
N LEU A 217 15.30 -2.30 4.67
CA LEU A 217 14.95 -0.89 4.77
C LEU A 217 15.90 -0.02 3.95
N HIS A 218 17.20 -0.28 4.00
CA HIS A 218 18.17 0.44 3.17
C HIS A 218 17.87 0.30 1.67
N LYS A 219 17.48 -0.89 1.22
CA LYS A 219 17.01 -1.08 -0.16
C LYS A 219 15.73 -0.28 -0.42
N LYS A 220 14.78 -0.31 0.51
CA LYS A 220 13.49 0.40 0.35
C LYS A 220 13.70 1.90 0.14
N ILE A 221 14.42 2.57 1.03
CA ILE A 221 14.58 4.03 0.97
C ILE A 221 15.35 4.52 -0.26
N ASN A 222 16.21 3.66 -0.84
CA ASN A 222 16.96 3.98 -2.07
C ASN A 222 16.21 3.61 -3.37
N ASN A 223 15.03 2.97 -3.27
CA ASN A 223 14.32 2.45 -4.44
C ASN A 223 12.85 2.90 -4.55
N ILE A 224 12.38 3.73 -3.63
CA ILE A 224 11.02 4.32 -3.72
C ILE A 224 10.92 5.29 -4.89
N GLY A 225 9.71 5.47 -5.43
CA GLY A 225 9.45 6.39 -6.55
C GLY A 225 9.80 7.86 -6.28
N HIS A 226 10.11 8.22 -5.04
CA HIS A 226 10.50 9.56 -4.59
C HIS A 226 11.87 9.56 -3.92
N SER A 227 12.74 8.61 -4.23
CA SER A 227 14.06 8.48 -3.60
C SER A 227 14.94 9.74 -3.77
N ASP A 228 14.73 10.50 -4.83
CA ASP A 228 15.38 11.78 -5.12
C ASP A 228 14.92 12.92 -4.20
N LEU A 229 13.80 12.76 -3.48
CA LEU A 229 13.24 13.74 -2.55
C LEU A 229 13.54 13.43 -1.08
N VAL A 230 14.16 12.28 -0.78
CA VAL A 230 14.41 11.83 0.59
C VAL A 230 15.89 11.95 0.93
N GLU A 231 16.18 12.60 2.04
CA GLU A 231 17.52 12.54 2.66
C GLU A 231 17.72 11.16 3.31
N THR A 232 18.15 10.18 2.49
CA THR A 232 18.16 8.76 2.86
C THR A 232 19.10 8.47 4.03
N ASP A 233 20.32 9.00 4.02
CA ASP A 233 21.32 8.72 5.06
C ASP A 233 20.94 9.25 6.45
N PRO A 234 20.50 10.52 6.61
CA PRO A 234 20.04 11.02 7.89
C PRO A 234 18.82 10.26 8.42
N PHE A 235 17.87 9.91 7.56
CA PHE A 235 16.70 9.14 7.96
C PHE A 235 17.09 7.72 8.41
N PHE A 236 17.93 7.03 7.65
CA PHE A 236 18.39 5.69 7.97
C PHE A 236 19.17 5.66 9.30
N SER A 237 20.05 6.63 9.52
CA SER A 237 20.79 6.77 10.78
C SER A 237 19.84 6.97 11.95
N LEU A 238 18.85 7.87 11.83
CA LEU A 238 17.83 8.08 12.84
C LEU A 238 17.06 6.80 13.15
N TRP A 239 16.60 6.08 12.12
CA TRP A 239 15.87 4.82 12.29
C TRP A 239 16.73 3.76 12.98
N LYS A 240 18.02 3.68 12.62
CA LYS A 240 18.96 2.71 13.18
C LYS A 240 19.19 2.94 14.69
N ASP A 241 19.32 4.19 15.11
CA ASP A 241 19.64 4.59 16.47
C ASP A 241 18.45 4.48 17.43
N VAL A 242 17.22 4.28 16.93
CA VAL A 242 16.04 4.11 17.77
C VAL A 242 16.03 2.77 18.46
N THR A 243 15.83 2.80 19.77
CA THR A 243 15.76 1.65 20.68
C THR A 243 14.52 1.74 21.58
N LEU A 244 14.24 0.69 22.36
CA LEU A 244 13.18 0.71 23.38
C LEU A 244 13.48 1.67 24.55
N ASP A 245 14.73 2.12 24.71
CA ASP A 245 15.11 3.06 25.76
C ASP A 245 14.93 4.52 25.34
N ASN A 246 15.05 4.84 24.02
CA ASN A 246 15.07 6.21 23.53
C ASN A 246 13.94 6.60 22.58
N TYR A 247 13.08 5.68 22.15
CA TYR A 247 11.99 5.96 21.17
C TYR A 247 11.09 7.13 21.58
N HIS A 248 10.91 7.35 22.88
CA HIS A 248 10.07 8.42 23.44
C HIS A 248 10.65 9.83 23.25
N GLU A 249 11.92 9.95 22.86
CA GLU A 249 12.57 11.21 22.54
C GLU A 249 12.22 11.70 21.13
N LEU A 250 11.81 10.79 20.22
CA LEU A 250 11.38 11.15 18.87
C LEU A 250 10.00 11.79 18.90
N LYS A 251 9.94 13.05 18.43
CA LYS A 251 8.70 13.82 18.26
C LYS A 251 8.80 14.66 17.00
N ASP A 252 7.70 14.72 16.25
CA ASP A 252 7.59 15.47 14.98
C ASP A 252 8.76 15.16 14.02
N PHE A 253 9.12 13.88 13.91
CA PHE A 253 10.41 13.42 13.40
C PHE A 253 10.42 13.02 11.92
N ARG A 254 9.31 13.16 11.19
CA ARG A 254 9.30 12.87 9.77
C ARG A 254 10.28 13.78 9.03
N THR A 255 11.18 13.20 8.24
CA THR A 255 12.17 13.94 7.49
C THR A 255 11.52 14.82 6.42
N SER A 256 12.13 15.97 6.13
CA SER A 256 11.75 16.85 5.03
C SER A 256 11.78 16.08 3.70
N GLY A 257 10.88 16.43 2.78
CA GLY A 257 10.76 15.80 1.47
C GLY A 257 9.71 14.69 1.38
N LEU A 258 9.30 14.08 2.49
CA LEU A 258 8.24 13.05 2.51
C LEU A 258 6.81 13.62 2.70
N GLY A 259 6.63 14.91 2.51
CA GLY A 259 5.36 15.62 2.66
C GLY A 259 5.35 16.56 3.86
N SER A 260 4.26 17.33 4.01
CA SER A 260 4.13 18.38 5.03
C SER A 260 3.73 17.87 6.42
N ALA A 261 3.20 16.65 6.53
CA ALA A 261 2.77 16.10 7.80
C ALA A 261 3.97 15.56 8.60
N GLN A 262 4.06 15.92 9.86
CA GLN A 262 5.04 15.34 10.78
C GLN A 262 4.49 14.04 11.38
N TRP A 263 5.37 13.10 11.71
CA TRP A 263 5.02 11.93 12.51
C TRP A 263 5.13 12.32 13.99
N PRO A 264 4.01 12.29 14.75
CA PRO A 264 3.98 12.92 16.07
C PRO A 264 4.89 12.25 17.09
N SER A 265 4.82 10.92 17.20
CA SER A 265 5.60 10.15 18.19
C SER A 265 5.69 8.68 17.80
N LEU A 266 6.42 7.89 18.58
CA LEU A 266 6.41 6.43 18.53
C LEU A 266 5.74 5.87 19.78
N TYR A 267 5.11 4.69 19.63
CA TYR A 267 4.51 3.94 20.72
C TYR A 267 4.86 2.46 20.61
N PRO A 268 5.27 1.78 21.70
CA PRO A 268 5.62 0.38 21.69
C PRO A 268 4.38 -0.50 21.82
N VAL A 269 4.24 -1.47 20.92
CA VAL A 269 3.16 -2.46 20.91
C VAL A 269 3.81 -3.84 20.85
N LYS A 270 3.31 -4.82 21.60
CA LYS A 270 3.78 -6.20 21.44
C LYS A 270 3.49 -6.66 20.01
N THR A 271 4.49 -7.22 19.33
CA THR A 271 4.37 -7.60 17.90
C THR A 271 3.17 -8.53 17.67
N GLU A 272 2.91 -9.47 18.57
CA GLU A 272 1.74 -10.35 18.51
C GLU A 272 0.39 -9.63 18.65
N GLN A 273 0.36 -8.41 19.19
CA GLN A 273 -0.83 -7.58 19.39
C GLN A 273 -0.98 -6.47 18.32
N LEU A 274 -0.07 -6.38 17.37
CA LEU A 274 -0.02 -5.28 16.41
C LEU A 274 -1.34 -5.12 15.63
N LEU A 275 -1.90 -6.22 15.11
CA LEU A 275 -3.15 -6.18 14.36
C LEU A 275 -4.32 -5.73 15.25
N SER A 276 -4.47 -6.31 16.43
CA SER A 276 -5.54 -5.94 17.35
C SER A 276 -5.42 -4.50 17.86
N TYR A 277 -4.20 -3.99 17.99
CA TYR A 277 -3.97 -2.58 18.31
C TYR A 277 -4.52 -1.66 17.19
N TYR A 278 -4.21 -1.93 15.93
CA TYR A 278 -4.75 -1.14 14.83
C TYR A 278 -6.26 -1.33 14.65
N GLU A 279 -6.79 -2.54 14.82
CA GLU A 279 -8.23 -2.81 14.74
C GLU A 279 -9.02 -2.02 15.80
N GLN A 280 -8.54 -1.94 17.03
CA GLN A 280 -9.18 -1.22 18.11
C GLN A 280 -9.43 0.26 17.75
N PHE A 281 -8.53 0.86 16.99
CA PHE A 281 -8.57 2.28 16.65
C PHE A 281 -8.96 2.58 15.20
N SER A 282 -9.21 1.56 14.38
CA SER A 282 -9.50 1.75 12.94
C SER A 282 -10.67 2.70 12.67
N HIS A 283 -11.66 2.78 13.59
CA HIS A 283 -12.76 3.71 13.49
C HIS A 283 -12.35 5.19 13.54
N LYS A 284 -11.15 5.52 14.01
CA LYS A 284 -10.59 6.88 14.02
C LYS A 284 -10.00 7.30 12.68
N ALA A 285 -9.73 6.36 11.78
CA ALA A 285 -9.06 6.63 10.50
C ALA A 285 -9.86 7.54 9.56
N TYR A 286 -11.15 7.76 9.83
CA TYR A 286 -12.07 8.56 8.99
C TYR A 286 -12.90 9.57 9.79
N GLN A 287 -12.50 9.88 11.00
CA GLN A 287 -13.05 10.99 11.81
C GLN A 287 -12.24 12.27 11.58
#